data_8afff97eba683925d87300221f505414
#
_entry.id   8afff97eba683925d87300221f505414
#
_cell.length_a   1.000
_cell.length_b   1.000
_cell.length_c   1.000
_cell.angle_alpha   90.00
_cell.angle_beta   90.00
_cell.angle_gamma   90.00
#
_symmetry.space_group_name_H-M   'P 1'
#
loop_
_entity.id
_entity.type
_entity.pdbx_description
1 polymer ?
#
loop_
_entity_poly.entity_id
_entity_poly.type
_entity_poly.pdbx_seq_one_letter_code
_entity_poly.pdbx_strand_id
1 'polypeptide(L)'
;VYKRQGIALDSEDNILDGQHRLAAVVKAEKPIQIMLGRNLDPKIFNVVDTGATRSAGDVLDILGSSKGKTIAAALKNYQLYYQHPKIKWSGNHTPSHTEVTKLYELHKDYVEDMVGQIAQRRKSFRCFTESVALTFSLLARDKHWSKVPILSFMDAVCFGANLDSEDVCLSFRNQLGSGYLKRRGTHLAQYLLNAFIKCFNSHVQKIPTIKFIAPYPNTEMYAIVDAKKIHPIIEVIPNVPTF
;
A
#
# COMPACT_ATOMS: atom_id res chain seq x y z
N VAL A 1 25.17 30.28 -11.90
CA VAL A 1 23.76 30.07 -11.58
C VAL A 1 23.66 29.76 -10.10
N TYR A 2 23.32 30.78 -9.29
CA TYR A 2 23.04 30.56 -7.86
C TYR A 2 21.73 29.79 -7.72
N LYS A 3 21.80 28.51 -7.41
CA LYS A 3 20.61 27.77 -6.97
C LYS A 3 20.29 28.25 -5.54
N ARG A 4 19.07 28.75 -5.34
CA ARG A 4 18.55 29.28 -4.05
C ARG A 4 18.37 28.22 -2.96
N GLN A 5 19.00 27.07 -3.08
CA GLN A 5 18.84 25.95 -2.15
C GLN A 5 20.03 25.90 -1.20
N GLY A 6 19.78 26.06 0.09
CA GLY A 6 20.75 25.99 1.17
C GLY A 6 20.99 24.58 1.70
N ILE A 7 21.69 24.49 2.82
CA ILE A 7 21.79 23.33 3.69
C ILE A 7 20.87 23.58 4.89
N ALA A 8 20.15 22.58 5.30
CA ALA A 8 19.27 22.64 6.46
C ALA A 8 19.80 21.70 7.57
N LEU A 9 19.91 22.24 8.78
CA LEU A 9 20.35 21.51 9.97
C LEU A 9 19.29 21.62 11.06
N ASP A 10 19.17 20.59 11.89
CA ASP A 10 18.33 20.63 13.11
C ASP A 10 19.06 21.32 14.27
N SER A 11 18.50 21.24 15.48
CA SER A 11 19.07 21.80 16.71
C SER A 11 20.35 21.07 17.19
N GLU A 12 20.60 19.87 16.68
CA GLU A 12 21.76 19.03 17.01
C GLU A 12 22.81 19.04 15.89
N ASP A 13 22.65 19.94 14.90
CA ASP A 13 23.49 20.04 13.69
C ASP A 13 23.40 18.78 12.78
N ASN A 14 22.37 17.94 12.91
CA ASN A 14 22.13 16.87 11.95
C ASN A 14 21.63 17.46 10.62
N ILE A 15 22.10 16.88 9.52
CA ILE A 15 21.77 17.39 8.18
C ILE A 15 20.35 16.94 7.81
N LEU A 16 19.42 17.89 7.77
CA LEU A 16 18.06 17.69 7.29
C LEU A 16 17.98 17.73 5.76
N ASP A 17 18.69 18.66 5.11
CA ASP A 17 18.77 18.77 3.65
C ASP A 17 20.17 19.23 3.21
N GLY A 18 20.51 18.87 1.96
CA GLY A 18 21.77 19.27 1.33
C GLY A 18 22.87 18.23 1.36
N GLN A 19 22.61 16.98 1.77
CA GLN A 19 23.59 15.88 1.82
C GLN A 19 24.34 15.70 0.50
N HIS A 20 23.64 15.67 -0.64
CA HIS A 20 24.27 15.54 -1.96
C HIS A 20 25.09 16.76 -2.33
N ARG A 21 24.70 17.96 -1.88
CA ARG A 21 25.47 19.20 -2.09
C ARG A 21 26.76 19.19 -1.31
N LEU A 22 26.70 18.80 -0.04
CA LEU A 22 27.90 18.64 0.79
C LEU A 22 28.83 17.57 0.23
N ALA A 23 28.29 16.41 -0.16
CA ALA A 23 29.09 15.36 -0.79
C ALA A 23 29.77 15.84 -2.09
N ALA A 24 29.08 16.66 -2.89
CA ALA A 24 29.65 17.24 -4.10
C ALA A 24 30.76 18.25 -3.81
N VAL A 25 30.63 19.08 -2.75
CA VAL A 25 31.68 20.02 -2.30
C VAL A 25 32.91 19.27 -1.84
N VAL A 26 32.73 18.24 -1.01
CA VAL A 26 33.81 17.37 -0.54
C VAL A 26 34.53 16.72 -1.71
N LYS A 27 33.80 16.16 -2.64
CA LYS A 27 34.36 15.51 -3.83
C LYS A 27 35.07 16.46 -4.79
N ALA A 28 34.62 17.72 -4.87
CA ALA A 28 35.19 18.72 -5.74
C ALA A 28 36.42 19.43 -5.12
N GLU A 29 36.62 19.27 -3.80
CA GLU A 29 37.67 19.95 -3.00
C GLU A 29 37.70 21.48 -3.22
N LYS A 30 36.52 22.07 -3.53
CA LYS A 30 36.42 23.52 -3.78
C LYS A 30 35.40 24.14 -2.80
N PRO A 31 35.80 25.21 -2.10
CA PRO A 31 34.89 25.93 -1.21
C PRO A 31 33.78 26.61 -2.03
N ILE A 32 32.56 26.60 -1.51
CA ILE A 32 31.44 27.34 -2.07
C ILE A 32 30.75 28.16 -0.98
N GLN A 33 30.14 29.27 -1.38
CA GLN A 33 29.24 30.00 -0.49
C GLN A 33 27.85 29.39 -0.62
N ILE A 34 27.24 29.00 0.50
CA ILE A 34 25.93 28.38 0.55
C ILE A 34 25.15 28.95 1.74
N MET A 35 23.83 29.05 1.57
CA MET A 35 22.92 29.41 2.66
C MET A 35 22.82 28.24 3.65
N LEU A 36 22.98 28.52 4.95
CA LEU A 36 22.86 27.53 6.02
C LEU A 36 21.71 27.91 6.93
N GLY A 37 20.66 27.08 6.97
CA GLY A 37 19.57 27.16 7.94
C GLY A 37 19.89 26.23 9.12
N ARG A 38 19.83 26.75 10.36
CA ARG A 38 20.07 26.00 11.60
C ARG A 38 18.83 26.01 12.49
N ASN A 39 18.77 25.10 13.45
CA ASN A 39 17.68 24.98 14.43
C ASN A 39 16.31 24.74 13.76
N LEU A 40 16.27 24.02 12.66
CA LEU A 40 15.03 23.69 11.97
C LEU A 40 14.38 22.48 12.63
N ASP A 41 13.06 22.55 12.83
CA ASP A 41 12.30 21.41 13.31
C ASP A 41 12.35 20.27 12.26
N PRO A 42 12.80 19.05 12.62
CA PRO A 42 12.80 17.92 11.70
C PRO A 42 11.42 17.65 11.04
N LYS A 43 10.32 18.07 11.66
CA LYS A 43 8.97 17.98 11.10
C LYS A 43 8.74 18.87 9.88
N ILE A 44 9.49 19.97 9.75
CA ILE A 44 9.44 20.85 8.56
C ILE A 44 9.87 20.09 7.31
N PHE A 45 10.65 19.05 7.48
CA PHE A 45 11.14 18.20 6.40
C PHE A 45 10.06 17.56 5.53
N ASN A 46 8.87 17.37 6.08
CA ASN A 46 7.72 16.85 5.35
C ASN A 46 7.12 17.88 4.38
N VAL A 47 7.51 19.16 4.50
CA VAL A 47 6.89 20.29 3.80
C VAL A 47 7.88 21.00 2.86
N VAL A 48 9.18 20.87 3.10
CA VAL A 48 10.20 21.52 2.28
C VAL A 48 10.41 20.77 0.97
N ASP A 49 10.03 21.41 -0.13
CA ASP A 49 10.31 20.95 -1.50
C ASP A 49 11.81 21.09 -1.79
N THR A 50 12.52 19.98 -1.80
CA THR A 50 13.97 19.90 -2.01
C THR A 50 14.37 19.69 -3.48
N GLY A 51 13.54 20.14 -4.43
CA GLY A 51 13.87 20.11 -5.86
C GLY A 51 13.68 18.76 -6.55
N ALA A 52 13.62 17.66 -5.82
CA ALA A 52 13.00 16.41 -6.21
C ALA A 52 11.90 16.15 -5.18
N THR A 53 10.64 16.29 -5.59
CA THR A 53 9.49 16.02 -4.70
C THR A 53 9.64 14.62 -4.12
N ARG A 54 9.84 14.53 -2.80
CA ARG A 54 9.88 13.24 -2.13
C ARG A 54 8.55 12.54 -2.32
N SER A 55 8.60 11.28 -2.69
CA SER A 55 7.37 10.49 -2.71
C SER A 55 6.88 10.22 -1.29
N ALA A 56 5.58 9.95 -1.12
CA ALA A 56 5.07 9.51 0.18
C ALA A 56 5.82 8.29 0.72
N GLY A 57 6.30 7.40 -0.16
CA GLY A 57 7.13 6.26 0.22
C GLY A 57 8.45 6.65 0.85
N ASP A 58 9.14 7.64 0.29
CA ASP A 58 10.41 8.12 0.83
C ASP A 58 10.21 8.78 2.23
N VAL A 59 9.06 9.43 2.44
CA VAL A 59 8.68 9.96 3.77
C VAL A 59 8.48 8.83 4.77
N LEU A 60 7.78 7.75 4.39
CA LEU A 60 7.59 6.59 5.27
C LEU A 60 8.91 5.87 5.57
N ASP A 61 9.83 5.77 4.61
CA ASP A 61 11.16 5.18 4.83
C ASP A 61 11.95 5.99 5.89
N ILE A 62 11.85 7.33 5.87
CA ILE A 62 12.44 8.22 6.91
C ILE A 62 11.78 7.98 8.28
N LEU A 63 10.48 7.68 8.32
CA LEU A 63 9.75 7.35 9.55
C LEU A 63 10.01 5.92 10.04
N GLY A 64 10.95 5.21 9.43
CA GLY A 64 11.39 3.87 9.82
C GLY A 64 10.57 2.74 9.23
N SER A 65 9.83 2.98 8.15
CA SER A 65 9.11 1.91 7.44
C SER A 65 10.08 0.94 6.77
N SER A 66 9.77 -0.34 6.85
CA SER A 66 10.56 -1.40 6.19
C SER A 66 10.36 -1.44 4.67
N LYS A 67 9.22 -0.94 4.18
CA LYS A 67 8.80 -0.94 2.78
C LYS A 67 7.93 0.27 2.42
N GLY A 68 8.42 1.47 2.69
CA GLY A 68 7.66 2.72 2.59
C GLY A 68 6.93 2.91 1.27
N LYS A 69 7.56 2.62 0.13
CA LYS A 69 6.90 2.75 -1.20
C LYS A 69 5.71 1.81 -1.37
N THR A 70 5.83 0.58 -0.89
CA THR A 70 4.75 -0.42 -0.95
C THR A 70 3.60 -0.02 -0.03
N ILE A 71 3.92 0.37 1.20
CA ILE A 71 2.94 0.78 2.22
C ILE A 71 2.25 2.08 1.80
N ALA A 72 3.00 3.08 1.32
CA ALA A 72 2.40 4.32 0.82
C ALA A 72 1.42 4.07 -0.34
N ALA A 73 1.77 3.19 -1.28
CA ALA A 73 0.87 2.81 -2.37
C ALA A 73 -0.38 2.08 -1.86
N ALA A 74 -0.24 1.22 -0.85
CA ALA A 74 -1.36 0.53 -0.25
C ALA A 74 -2.31 1.49 0.49
N LEU A 75 -1.78 2.41 1.27
CA LEU A 75 -2.57 3.40 2.01
C LEU A 75 -3.29 4.38 1.07
N LYS A 76 -2.66 4.78 -0.05
CA LYS A 76 -3.32 5.55 -1.10
C LYS A 76 -4.51 4.80 -1.68
N ASN A 77 -4.34 3.53 -2.05
CA ASN A 77 -5.43 2.71 -2.57
C ASN A 77 -6.55 2.51 -1.53
N TYR A 78 -6.18 2.35 -0.26
CA TYR A 78 -7.13 2.21 0.85
C TYR A 78 -8.00 3.45 1.00
N GLN A 79 -7.40 4.66 0.97
CA GLN A 79 -8.15 5.91 1.02
C GLN A 79 -9.04 6.10 -0.21
N LEU A 80 -8.52 5.80 -1.41
CA LEU A 80 -9.29 5.89 -2.66
C LEU A 80 -10.49 4.94 -2.67
N TYR A 81 -10.37 3.76 -2.06
CA TYR A 81 -11.48 2.82 -1.95
C TYR A 81 -12.68 3.42 -1.20
N TYR A 82 -12.44 4.15 -0.11
CA TYR A 82 -13.51 4.79 0.66
C TYR A 82 -14.01 6.09 0.04
N GLN A 83 -13.10 6.92 -0.46
CA GLN A 83 -13.47 8.23 -1.00
C GLN A 83 -14.07 8.15 -2.41
N HIS A 84 -13.62 7.20 -3.21
CA HIS A 84 -13.94 7.12 -4.64
C HIS A 84 -14.32 5.70 -5.09
N PRO A 85 -15.34 5.07 -4.48
CA PRO A 85 -15.69 3.68 -4.79
C PRO A 85 -16.32 3.48 -6.17
N LYS A 86 -16.86 4.55 -6.77
CA LYS A 86 -17.66 4.48 -8.01
C LYS A 86 -16.96 5.04 -9.25
N ILE A 87 -15.77 5.59 -9.10
CA ILE A 87 -15.03 6.23 -10.21
C ILE A 87 -13.66 5.61 -10.41
N LYS A 88 -13.10 5.85 -11.60
CA LYS A 88 -11.72 5.48 -11.88
C LYS A 88 -10.74 6.30 -11.04
N TRP A 89 -9.83 5.62 -10.38
CA TRP A 89 -8.75 6.27 -9.65
C TRP A 89 -7.77 6.91 -10.63
N SER A 90 -7.56 8.20 -10.51
CA SER A 90 -6.67 8.98 -11.35
C SER A 90 -5.76 9.86 -10.49
N GLY A 91 -4.76 10.48 -11.14
CA GLY A 91 -3.83 11.37 -10.45
C GLY A 91 -4.51 12.52 -9.68
N ASN A 92 -5.66 13.00 -10.16
CA ASN A 92 -6.42 14.09 -9.53
C ASN A 92 -7.05 13.69 -8.17
N HIS A 93 -7.16 12.40 -7.90
CA HIS A 93 -7.71 11.86 -6.64
C HIS A 93 -6.63 11.29 -5.72
N THR A 94 -5.35 11.49 -6.07
CA THR A 94 -4.26 10.92 -5.27
C THR A 94 -4.14 11.62 -3.92
N PRO A 95 -4.21 10.89 -2.80
CA PRO A 95 -4.01 11.45 -1.47
C PRO A 95 -2.66 12.16 -1.33
N SER A 96 -2.65 13.24 -0.55
CA SER A 96 -1.45 13.98 -0.23
C SER A 96 -0.47 13.16 0.64
N HIS A 97 0.78 13.58 0.69
CA HIS A 97 1.78 12.92 1.56
C HIS A 97 1.36 12.97 3.04
N THR A 98 0.80 14.09 3.49
CA THR A 98 0.33 14.27 4.86
C THR A 98 -0.80 13.30 5.22
N GLU A 99 -1.75 13.08 4.32
CA GLU A 99 -2.83 12.11 4.52
C GLU A 99 -2.28 10.68 4.60
N VAL A 100 -1.35 10.33 3.71
CA VAL A 100 -0.70 9.00 3.73
C VAL A 100 0.09 8.79 5.02
N THR A 101 0.80 9.82 5.50
CA THR A 101 1.55 9.75 6.77
C THR A 101 0.62 9.55 7.96
N LYS A 102 -0.50 10.28 8.03
CA LYS A 102 -1.52 10.10 9.09
C LYS A 102 -2.09 8.69 9.08
N LEU A 103 -2.42 8.15 7.90
CA LEU A 103 -2.89 6.77 7.77
C LEU A 103 -1.82 5.75 8.20
N TYR A 104 -0.56 6.02 7.88
CA TYR A 104 0.54 5.17 8.32
C TYR A 104 0.66 5.14 9.83
N GLU A 105 0.66 6.30 10.50
CA GLU A 105 0.71 6.38 11.96
C GLU A 105 -0.44 5.62 12.61
N LEU A 106 -1.66 5.74 12.07
CA LEU A 106 -2.85 5.03 12.56
C LEU A 106 -2.77 3.51 12.40
N HIS A 107 -2.13 3.02 11.34
CA HIS A 107 -2.11 1.61 10.98
C HIS A 107 -0.72 0.95 11.07
N LYS A 108 0.28 1.65 11.61
CA LYS A 108 1.72 1.30 11.55
C LYS A 108 1.99 -0.17 11.87
N ASP A 109 1.61 -0.61 13.04
CA ASP A 109 1.93 -1.97 13.51
C ASP A 109 1.32 -3.04 12.60
N TYR A 110 0.11 -2.80 12.11
CA TYR A 110 -0.56 -3.73 11.22
C TYR A 110 0.08 -3.78 9.84
N VAL A 111 0.37 -2.64 9.23
CA VAL A 111 0.91 -2.59 7.85
C VAL A 111 2.35 -3.08 7.78
N GLU A 112 3.16 -2.82 8.80
CA GLU A 112 4.54 -3.30 8.89
C GLU A 112 4.60 -4.84 9.04
N ASP A 113 3.76 -5.41 9.89
CA ASP A 113 3.67 -6.87 10.02
C ASP A 113 3.12 -7.50 8.74
N MET A 114 2.01 -7.01 8.23
CA MET A 114 1.35 -7.61 7.06
C MET A 114 2.17 -7.50 5.78
N VAL A 115 2.90 -6.41 5.57
CA VAL A 115 3.75 -6.28 4.36
C VAL A 115 4.86 -7.33 4.34
N GLY A 116 5.41 -7.68 5.50
CA GLY A 116 6.36 -8.78 5.64
C GLY A 116 5.76 -10.14 5.29
N GLN A 117 4.59 -10.43 5.85
CA GLN A 117 3.83 -11.67 5.60
C GLN A 117 3.46 -11.83 4.11
N ILE A 118 3.00 -10.76 3.47
CA ILE A 118 2.65 -10.72 2.05
C ILE A 118 3.90 -10.95 1.19
N ALA A 119 5.01 -10.31 1.53
CA ALA A 119 6.25 -10.42 0.78
C ALA A 119 6.80 -11.85 0.76
N GLN A 120 6.72 -12.58 1.88
CA GLN A 120 7.12 -13.99 1.96
C GLN A 120 6.31 -14.85 0.98
N ARG A 121 4.98 -14.70 1.00
CA ARG A 121 4.05 -15.47 0.13
C ARG A 121 4.27 -15.15 -1.34
N ARG A 122 4.49 -13.88 -1.65
CA ARG A 122 4.74 -13.44 -3.01
C ARG A 122 6.04 -13.97 -3.61
N LYS A 123 7.00 -14.42 -2.82
CA LYS A 123 8.21 -15.09 -3.36
C LYS A 123 7.85 -16.32 -4.19
N SER A 124 6.84 -17.07 -3.79
CA SER A 124 6.36 -18.27 -4.50
C SER A 124 5.45 -17.95 -5.69
N PHE A 125 4.76 -16.79 -5.69
CA PHE A 125 3.84 -16.42 -6.75
C PHE A 125 3.82 -14.90 -6.99
N ARG A 126 4.61 -14.43 -7.97
CA ARG A 126 4.85 -13.01 -8.25
C ARG A 126 3.83 -12.37 -9.21
N CYS A 127 2.60 -12.84 -9.25
CA CYS A 127 1.60 -12.40 -10.22
C CYS A 127 0.71 -11.24 -9.76
N PHE A 128 0.90 -10.70 -8.57
CA PHE A 128 0.21 -9.52 -8.04
C PHE A 128 1.16 -8.56 -7.32
N THR A 129 0.72 -7.32 -7.06
CA THR A 129 1.52 -6.33 -6.34
C THR A 129 1.29 -6.44 -4.83
N GLU A 130 2.37 -6.29 -4.05
CA GLU A 130 2.29 -6.31 -2.58
C GLU A 130 1.35 -5.21 -2.06
N SER A 131 1.35 -4.04 -2.69
CA SER A 131 0.49 -2.92 -2.28
C SER A 131 -1.00 -3.23 -2.41
N VAL A 132 -1.42 -3.92 -3.47
CA VAL A 132 -2.83 -4.34 -3.63
C VAL A 132 -3.23 -5.36 -2.58
N ALA A 133 -2.38 -6.36 -2.32
CA ALA A 133 -2.63 -7.36 -1.29
C ALA A 133 -2.69 -6.74 0.12
N LEU A 134 -1.83 -5.76 0.39
CA LEU A 134 -1.84 -5.01 1.65
C LEU A 134 -3.09 -4.13 1.79
N THR A 135 -3.52 -3.45 0.71
CA THR A 135 -4.79 -2.72 0.69
C THR A 135 -5.96 -3.65 1.00
N PHE A 136 -6.02 -4.80 0.31
CA PHE A 136 -7.05 -5.80 0.58
C PHE A 136 -7.06 -6.24 2.05
N SER A 137 -5.89 -6.49 2.65
CA SER A 137 -5.81 -6.91 4.06
C SER A 137 -6.32 -5.84 5.04
N LEU A 138 -6.05 -4.56 4.77
CA LEU A 138 -6.59 -3.43 5.54
C LEU A 138 -8.12 -3.41 5.48
N LEU A 139 -8.68 -3.48 4.27
CA LEU A 139 -10.12 -3.48 4.05
C LEU A 139 -10.82 -4.70 4.68
N ALA A 140 -10.18 -5.87 4.64
CA ALA A 140 -10.69 -7.08 5.28
C ALA A 140 -10.70 -6.91 6.82
N ARG A 141 -9.64 -6.36 7.39
CA ARG A 141 -9.59 -6.04 8.82
C ARG A 141 -10.72 -5.09 9.24
N ASP A 142 -11.01 -4.06 8.46
CA ASP A 142 -12.10 -3.12 8.72
C ASP A 142 -13.48 -3.80 8.68
N LYS A 143 -13.57 -4.96 8.04
CA LYS A 143 -14.74 -5.86 8.03
C LYS A 143 -14.60 -7.00 9.04
N HIS A 144 -13.85 -6.76 10.12
CA HIS A 144 -13.68 -7.66 11.28
C HIS A 144 -12.99 -9.01 10.98
N TRP A 145 -12.33 -9.15 9.83
CA TRP A 145 -11.52 -10.32 9.55
C TRP A 145 -10.21 -10.29 10.33
N SER A 146 -9.93 -11.36 11.07
CA SER A 146 -8.62 -11.54 11.70
C SER A 146 -7.55 -11.87 10.67
N LYS A 147 -6.27 -11.82 11.08
CA LYS A 147 -5.14 -12.12 10.18
C LYS A 147 -5.19 -13.53 9.62
N VAL A 148 -5.66 -14.51 10.39
CA VAL A 148 -5.61 -15.94 10.01
C VAL A 148 -6.40 -16.22 8.73
N PRO A 149 -7.70 -15.90 8.59
CA PRO A 149 -8.43 -16.10 7.34
C PRO A 149 -7.84 -15.31 6.16
N ILE A 150 -7.36 -14.09 6.39
CA ILE A 150 -6.74 -13.25 5.36
C ILE A 150 -5.48 -13.94 4.80
N LEU A 151 -4.61 -14.42 5.69
CA LEU A 151 -3.36 -15.09 5.30
C LEU A 151 -3.63 -16.47 4.70
N SER A 152 -4.61 -17.23 5.22
CA SER A 152 -5.03 -18.51 4.64
C SER A 152 -5.54 -18.36 3.20
N PHE A 153 -6.34 -17.34 2.93
CA PHE A 153 -6.76 -17.01 1.57
C PHE A 153 -5.56 -16.67 0.67
N MET A 154 -4.61 -15.86 1.17
CA MET A 154 -3.40 -15.56 0.41
C MET A 154 -2.54 -16.80 0.18
N ASP A 155 -2.49 -17.74 1.13
CA ASP A 155 -1.80 -19.01 0.98
C ASP A 155 -2.45 -19.87 -0.11
N ALA A 156 -3.77 -19.96 -0.14
CA ALA A 156 -4.52 -20.64 -1.19
C ALA A 156 -4.17 -20.08 -2.59
N VAL A 157 -4.15 -18.74 -2.73
CA VAL A 157 -3.80 -18.09 -4.00
C VAL A 157 -2.32 -18.26 -4.35
N CYS A 158 -1.41 -18.13 -3.38
CA CYS A 158 0.04 -18.14 -3.66
C CYS A 158 0.60 -19.55 -3.86
N PHE A 159 0.16 -20.52 -3.07
CA PHE A 159 0.70 -21.88 -3.11
C PHE A 159 -0.17 -22.81 -3.95
N GLY A 160 -1.48 -22.63 -3.96
CA GLY A 160 -2.41 -23.43 -4.77
C GLY A 160 -2.45 -24.92 -4.37
N ALA A 161 -2.02 -25.24 -3.15
CA ALA A 161 -1.99 -26.60 -2.66
C ALA A 161 -3.39 -27.06 -2.23
N ASN A 162 -3.77 -28.28 -2.62
CA ASN A 162 -5.03 -28.92 -2.22
C ASN A 162 -6.32 -28.12 -2.58
N LEU A 163 -6.29 -27.39 -3.71
CA LEU A 163 -7.45 -26.70 -4.23
C LEU A 163 -8.18 -27.60 -5.24
N ASP A 164 -9.48 -27.73 -5.07
CA ASP A 164 -10.35 -28.43 -6.02
C ASP A 164 -10.50 -27.63 -7.31
N SER A 165 -10.90 -28.31 -8.40
CA SER A 165 -11.11 -27.69 -9.72
C SER A 165 -12.14 -26.56 -9.71
N GLU A 166 -13.08 -26.60 -8.78
CA GLU A 166 -14.14 -25.60 -8.59
C GLU A 166 -13.77 -24.51 -7.57
N ASP A 167 -12.58 -24.58 -6.96
CA ASP A 167 -12.15 -23.59 -5.99
C ASP A 167 -11.87 -22.24 -6.68
N VAL A 168 -12.50 -21.20 -6.19
CA VAL A 168 -12.36 -19.85 -6.71
C VAL A 168 -10.93 -19.35 -6.64
N CYS A 169 -10.14 -19.76 -5.63
CA CYS A 169 -8.74 -19.38 -5.48
C CYS A 169 -7.88 -19.99 -6.59
N LEU A 170 -8.18 -21.22 -7.03
CA LEU A 170 -7.50 -21.84 -8.17
C LEU A 170 -7.78 -21.08 -9.47
N SER A 171 -9.04 -20.76 -9.73
CA SER A 171 -9.45 -19.97 -10.89
C SER A 171 -8.79 -18.57 -10.89
N PHE A 172 -8.77 -17.90 -9.76
CA PHE A 172 -8.14 -16.60 -9.60
C PHE A 172 -6.61 -16.69 -9.80
N ARG A 173 -5.95 -17.70 -9.19
CA ARG A 173 -4.52 -17.96 -9.36
C ARG A 173 -4.16 -18.15 -10.84
N ASN A 174 -4.93 -18.96 -11.58
CA ASN A 174 -4.72 -19.20 -13.00
C ASN A 174 -4.85 -17.91 -13.83
N GLN A 175 -5.81 -17.04 -13.52
CA GLN A 175 -5.96 -15.75 -14.19
C GLN A 175 -4.80 -14.79 -13.89
N LEU A 176 -4.33 -14.75 -12.65
CA LEU A 176 -3.15 -13.98 -12.28
C LEU A 176 -1.91 -14.50 -13.02
N GLY A 177 -1.73 -15.81 -13.10
CA GLY A 177 -0.61 -16.48 -13.76
C GLY A 177 -0.58 -16.29 -15.27
N SER A 178 -1.75 -16.33 -15.92
CA SER A 178 -1.87 -16.12 -17.37
C SER A 178 -1.50 -14.69 -17.84
N GLY A 179 -1.33 -13.76 -16.91
CA GLY A 179 -1.08 -12.35 -17.19
C GLY A 179 -2.30 -11.59 -17.74
N TYR A 180 -3.47 -12.24 -17.79
CA TYR A 180 -4.71 -11.62 -18.27
C TYR A 180 -5.04 -10.32 -17.51
N LEU A 181 -4.78 -10.29 -16.19
CA LEU A 181 -5.03 -9.13 -15.35
C LEU A 181 -3.97 -8.02 -15.54
N LYS A 182 -2.76 -8.35 -16.01
CA LYS A 182 -1.68 -7.38 -16.26
C LYS A 182 -1.90 -6.51 -17.50
N ARG A 183 -2.74 -6.94 -18.42
CA ARG A 183 -2.94 -6.29 -19.74
C ARG A 183 -3.84 -5.07 -19.70
N ARG A 184 -4.32 -4.61 -18.54
CA ARG A 184 -5.39 -3.62 -18.45
C ARG A 184 -4.98 -2.20 -18.02
N GLY A 185 -3.74 -1.79 -18.27
CA GLY A 185 -3.33 -0.37 -18.26
C GLY A 185 -3.30 0.32 -16.90
N THR A 186 -3.53 1.63 -16.87
CA THR A 186 -3.30 2.55 -15.75
C THR A 186 -4.17 2.31 -14.49
N HIS A 187 -5.22 1.51 -14.59
CA HIS A 187 -6.12 1.22 -13.46
C HIS A 187 -5.91 -0.18 -12.85
N LEU A 188 -4.73 -0.73 -13.08
CA LEU A 188 -4.39 -2.10 -12.67
C LEU A 188 -4.60 -2.33 -11.17
N ALA A 189 -4.24 -1.39 -10.30
CA ALA A 189 -4.38 -1.54 -8.86
C ALA A 189 -5.85 -1.65 -8.43
N GLN A 190 -6.72 -0.77 -8.93
CA GLN A 190 -8.16 -0.79 -8.66
C GLN A 190 -8.80 -2.09 -9.15
N TYR A 191 -8.44 -2.50 -10.35
CA TYR A 191 -8.95 -3.73 -10.97
C TYR A 191 -8.51 -4.98 -10.21
N LEU A 192 -7.22 -5.08 -9.85
CA LEU A 192 -6.71 -6.19 -9.06
C LEU A 192 -7.34 -6.23 -7.67
N LEU A 193 -7.52 -5.08 -7.03
CA LEU A 193 -8.16 -5.01 -5.71
C LEU A 193 -9.60 -5.54 -5.78
N ASN A 194 -10.36 -5.13 -6.78
CA ASN A 194 -11.71 -5.65 -7.00
C ASN A 194 -11.72 -7.16 -7.22
N ALA A 195 -10.74 -7.68 -7.96
CA ALA A 195 -10.61 -9.11 -8.18
C ALA A 195 -10.28 -9.87 -6.88
N PHE A 196 -9.38 -9.32 -6.06
CA PHE A 196 -9.07 -9.86 -4.73
C PHE A 196 -10.32 -9.91 -3.84
N ILE A 197 -11.07 -8.81 -3.76
CA ILE A 197 -12.28 -8.72 -2.94
C ILE A 197 -13.32 -9.74 -3.40
N LYS A 198 -13.58 -9.83 -4.71
CA LYS A 198 -14.54 -10.78 -5.27
C LYS A 198 -14.15 -12.23 -4.97
N CYS A 199 -12.88 -12.57 -5.18
CA CYS A 199 -12.38 -13.91 -4.91
C CYS A 199 -12.48 -14.25 -3.42
N PHE A 200 -12.06 -13.35 -2.54
CA PHE A 200 -12.16 -13.53 -1.10
C PHE A 200 -13.60 -13.74 -0.63
N ASN A 201 -14.53 -12.90 -1.09
CA ASN A 201 -15.93 -13.01 -0.75
C ASN A 201 -16.51 -14.38 -1.15
N SER A 202 -16.18 -14.86 -2.35
CA SER A 202 -16.61 -16.19 -2.81
C SER A 202 -15.95 -17.31 -2.01
N HIS A 203 -14.67 -17.18 -1.68
CA HIS A 203 -13.93 -18.17 -0.89
C HIS A 203 -14.50 -18.33 0.52
N VAL A 204 -14.73 -17.23 1.24
CA VAL A 204 -15.26 -17.29 2.62
C VAL A 204 -16.73 -17.72 2.68
N GLN A 205 -17.49 -17.46 1.62
CA GLN A 205 -18.88 -17.91 1.49
C GLN A 205 -19.00 -19.33 0.91
N LYS A 206 -17.87 -19.97 0.56
CA LYS A 206 -17.81 -21.29 -0.07
C LYS A 206 -18.65 -21.39 -1.35
N ILE A 207 -18.64 -20.32 -2.16
CA ILE A 207 -19.32 -20.29 -3.44
C ILE A 207 -18.42 -20.93 -4.49
N PRO A 208 -18.77 -22.07 -5.07
CA PRO A 208 -17.98 -22.71 -6.11
C PRO A 208 -17.94 -21.84 -7.35
N THR A 209 -16.79 -21.75 -8.00
CA THR A 209 -16.63 -20.91 -9.17
C THR A 209 -15.70 -21.58 -10.19
N ILE A 210 -16.27 -22.13 -11.24
CA ILE A 210 -15.50 -22.75 -12.33
C ILE A 210 -14.78 -21.67 -13.15
N LYS A 211 -15.33 -20.48 -13.24
CA LYS A 211 -14.82 -19.39 -14.07
C LYS A 211 -14.86 -18.07 -13.31
N PHE A 212 -13.70 -17.61 -12.86
CA PHE A 212 -13.59 -16.30 -12.26
C PHE A 212 -13.63 -15.22 -13.35
N ILE A 213 -14.64 -14.36 -13.32
CA ILE A 213 -14.73 -13.21 -14.21
C ILE A 213 -14.30 -11.98 -13.43
N ALA A 214 -13.17 -11.44 -13.79
CA ALA A 214 -12.70 -10.19 -13.20
C ALA A 214 -13.61 -9.02 -13.59
N PRO A 215 -13.91 -8.10 -12.66
CA PRO A 215 -14.79 -6.96 -12.92
C PRO A 215 -14.20 -6.02 -13.98
N TYR A 216 -15.07 -5.30 -14.66
CA TYR A 216 -14.66 -4.24 -15.57
C TYR A 216 -14.04 -3.05 -14.80
N PRO A 217 -13.05 -2.32 -15.37
CA PRO A 217 -12.37 -1.22 -14.69
C PRO A 217 -13.25 -0.03 -14.31
N ASN A 218 -14.48 0.04 -14.80
CA ASN A 218 -15.42 1.15 -14.56
C ASN A 218 -16.55 0.78 -13.61
N THR A 219 -16.53 -0.42 -13.05
CA THR A 219 -17.56 -0.85 -12.11
C THR A 219 -17.23 -0.36 -10.71
N GLU A 220 -18.28 -0.16 -9.93
CA GLU A 220 -18.19 0.11 -8.51
C GLU A 220 -17.30 -0.90 -7.79
N MET A 221 -16.53 -0.42 -6.80
CA MET A 221 -15.70 -1.32 -5.98
C MET A 221 -16.59 -2.29 -5.20
N TYR A 222 -16.24 -3.57 -5.21
CA TYR A 222 -16.93 -4.55 -4.37
C TYR A 222 -16.71 -4.23 -2.89
N ALA A 223 -17.75 -4.38 -2.08
CA ALA A 223 -17.61 -4.40 -0.64
C ALA A 223 -17.09 -5.76 -0.18
N ILE A 224 -16.19 -5.76 0.81
CA ILE A 224 -15.79 -6.99 1.49
C ILE A 224 -16.93 -7.44 2.39
N VAL A 225 -17.24 -8.74 2.36
CA VAL A 225 -18.21 -9.35 3.27
C VAL A 225 -17.72 -9.20 4.71
N ASP A 226 -18.61 -8.79 5.60
CA ASP A 226 -18.29 -8.65 7.02
C ASP A 226 -18.16 -10.03 7.68
N ALA A 227 -17.08 -10.23 8.43
CA ALA A 227 -16.82 -11.49 9.13
C ALA A 227 -17.95 -11.88 10.09
N LYS A 228 -18.59 -10.89 10.73
CA LYS A 228 -19.73 -11.09 11.63
C LYS A 228 -20.96 -11.68 10.95
N LYS A 229 -21.10 -11.49 9.62
CA LYS A 229 -22.19 -12.09 8.84
C LYS A 229 -21.94 -13.56 8.50
N ILE A 230 -20.66 -13.96 8.44
CA ILE A 230 -20.26 -15.34 8.12
C ILE A 230 -20.05 -16.15 9.41
N HIS A 231 -19.48 -15.53 10.43
CA HIS A 231 -19.15 -16.14 11.72
C HIS A 231 -19.72 -15.30 12.86
N PRO A 232 -20.98 -15.48 13.26
CA PRO A 232 -21.63 -14.62 14.26
C PRO A 232 -21.00 -14.68 15.67
N ILE A 233 -20.02 -15.55 15.91
CA ILE A 233 -19.38 -15.78 17.22
C ILE A 233 -17.92 -15.30 17.25
N ILE A 234 -17.45 -14.50 16.30
CA ILE A 234 -16.08 -13.99 16.34
C ILE A 234 -16.00 -12.81 17.31
N GLU A 235 -15.16 -12.95 18.34
CA GLU A 235 -14.83 -11.86 19.27
C GLU A 235 -14.45 -10.60 18.51
N VAL A 236 -15.09 -9.51 18.88
CA VAL A 236 -14.86 -8.18 18.30
C VAL A 236 -13.44 -7.76 18.61
N ILE A 237 -12.61 -7.55 17.60
CA ILE A 237 -11.34 -6.85 17.76
C ILE A 237 -11.69 -5.42 18.18
N PRO A 238 -11.35 -4.97 19.41
CA PRO A 238 -11.61 -3.59 19.81
C PRO A 238 -10.76 -2.64 18.95
N ASN A 239 -11.35 -1.51 18.56
CA ASN A 239 -10.75 -0.38 17.86
C ASN A 239 -10.50 -0.53 16.34
N VAL A 240 -11.58 -0.63 15.56
CA VAL A 240 -11.55 -0.12 14.18
C VAL A 240 -12.13 1.30 14.21
N PRO A 241 -11.37 2.34 13.78
CA PRO A 241 -11.92 3.69 13.70
C PRO A 241 -13.08 3.73 12.69
N THR A 242 -14.23 4.22 13.12
CA THR A 242 -15.32 4.58 12.21
C THR A 242 -14.96 5.91 11.52
N PHE A 243 -14.90 5.91 10.20
CA PHE A 243 -14.79 7.11 9.38
C PHE A 243 -16.17 7.70 9.07
#